data_90844e4bfd6894416684db28f5930515
#
_entry.id   90844e4bfd6894416684db28f5930515
#
_cell.length_a   1.000
_cell.length_b   1.000
_cell.length_c   1.000
_cell.angle_alpha   90.00
_cell.angle_beta   90.00
_cell.angle_gamma   90.00
#
_symmetry.space_group_name_H-M   'P 1'
#
loop_
_entity.id
_entity.type
_entity.pdbx_description
1 polymer ?
#
loop_
_entity_poly.entity_id
_entity_poly.type
_entity_poly.pdbx_seq_one_letter_code
_entity_poly.pdbx_strand_id
1 'polypeptide(L)'
;MLLDRRPSRRRDLRPSLDSLEGRALLNAAMPHLVHDVRVPAHVFDAKQNQSQHSKGHGPSITVIDQVPNEGYHFTNFDGPNAGSNAGAGTNMNGISNSGTSVGFDIDNNGNFDNFAVNPLKSRTVSALNIFGSTKAMALGINSSGTVVGTDGNGNAFFTGKGKLNTFIPTGGMSATAFGINDHGTIVGQYVTSTATPGFIRVNAKTTLTINAPSGPNVVNAQSINNQGVVVGFYVGTDGQVHGFMANEKSARDGTLTGTAIADPTTPTVAGEPGATFVFSQILGINDKGIAVGYYGDSTTSQHGFLYNTHTGVYTFLDDPSEAFDNGVEVTQITGITNSGEITGFYSDANGVFHGFVAQAPRG
;
A
#
# COMPACT_ATOMS: atom_id res chain seq x y z
N MET A 1 -3.09 -47.13 45.83
CA MET A 1 -2.22 -46.00 45.53
C MET A 1 -2.32 -45.73 44.04
N LEU A 2 -3.35 -44.99 43.65
CA LEU A 2 -3.71 -44.70 42.26
C LEU A 2 -3.17 -43.29 41.91
N LEU A 3 -2.24 -43.21 40.98
CA LEU A 3 -1.68 -41.96 40.46
C LEU A 3 -2.57 -41.45 39.34
N ASP A 4 -3.24 -40.36 39.63
CA ASP A 4 -4.04 -39.56 38.72
C ASP A 4 -3.12 -38.84 37.71
N ARG A 5 -3.13 -39.25 36.43
CA ARG A 5 -2.46 -38.56 35.33
C ARG A 5 -3.50 -37.67 34.62
N ARG A 6 -3.50 -36.39 34.94
CA ARG A 6 -4.22 -35.40 34.15
C ARG A 6 -3.52 -35.19 32.79
N PRO A 7 -4.24 -35.13 31.64
CA PRO A 7 -3.65 -34.82 30.37
C PRO A 7 -3.32 -33.32 30.30
N SER A 8 -2.09 -33.02 29.89
CA SER A 8 -1.64 -31.66 29.58
C SER A 8 -2.49 -31.09 28.44
N ARG A 9 -3.18 -29.99 28.67
CA ARG A 9 -3.80 -29.19 27.61
C ARG A 9 -2.68 -28.63 26.73
N ARG A 10 -2.54 -29.15 25.51
CA ARG A 10 -1.85 -28.45 24.42
C ARG A 10 -2.62 -27.13 24.22
N ARG A 11 -1.96 -26.01 24.44
CA ARG A 11 -2.42 -24.72 23.93
C ARG A 11 -2.31 -24.80 22.42
N ASP A 12 -3.45 -24.80 21.73
CA ASP A 12 -3.54 -24.46 20.33
C ASP A 12 -3.09 -22.98 20.19
N LEU A 13 -1.82 -22.78 19.89
CA LEU A 13 -1.33 -21.52 19.35
C LEU A 13 -1.77 -21.48 17.90
N ARG A 14 -3.00 -21.07 17.63
CA ARG A 14 -3.35 -20.51 16.33
C ARG A 14 -2.68 -19.14 16.30
N PRO A 15 -1.81 -18.84 15.29
CA PRO A 15 -1.36 -17.48 15.10
C PRO A 15 -2.60 -16.63 14.81
N SER A 16 -2.92 -15.71 15.68
CA SER A 16 -3.92 -14.70 15.39
C SER A 16 -3.33 -13.81 14.29
N LEU A 17 -4.12 -13.45 13.29
CA LEU A 17 -3.87 -12.41 12.28
C LEU A 17 -3.68 -11.01 12.91
N ASP A 18 -3.15 -10.95 14.10
CA ASP A 18 -3.06 -9.82 15.00
C ASP A 18 -1.69 -9.17 15.05
N SER A 19 -0.79 -9.44 14.10
CA SER A 19 0.43 -8.65 13.98
C SER A 19 0.08 -7.25 13.47
N LEU A 20 0.69 -6.25 14.08
CA LEU A 20 0.37 -4.82 13.93
C LEU A 20 0.43 -4.29 12.48
N GLU A 21 1.09 -4.97 11.60
CA GLU A 21 1.49 -4.52 10.25
C GLU A 21 0.41 -4.78 9.19
N GLY A 22 -0.27 -5.90 9.23
CA GLY A 22 -1.48 -6.12 8.42
C GLY A 22 -2.59 -5.14 8.77
N ARG A 23 -2.55 -4.54 9.97
CA ARG A 23 -3.60 -3.63 10.45
C ARG A 23 -3.55 -2.25 9.83
N ALA A 24 -2.40 -1.65 9.57
CA ALA A 24 -2.36 -0.28 9.03
C ALA A 24 -2.85 -0.25 7.58
N LEU A 25 -2.41 -1.20 6.74
CA LEU A 25 -2.84 -1.29 5.34
C LEU A 25 -4.16 -2.07 5.18
N LEU A 26 -4.41 -3.10 5.98
CA LEU A 26 -5.70 -3.79 5.98
C LEU A 26 -6.81 -2.90 6.57
N ASN A 27 -6.54 -2.09 7.61
CA ASN A 27 -7.49 -1.10 8.15
C ASN A 27 -7.77 0.04 7.18
N ALA A 28 -6.79 0.47 6.38
CA ALA A 28 -7.03 1.43 5.29
C ALA A 28 -7.85 0.82 4.15
N ALA A 29 -7.68 -0.50 3.90
CA ALA A 29 -8.35 -1.22 2.84
C ALA A 29 -9.70 -1.84 3.25
N MET A 30 -9.91 -2.14 4.56
CA MET A 30 -11.12 -2.83 5.06
C MET A 30 -11.55 -2.32 6.44
N PRO A 31 -12.21 -1.16 6.54
CA PRO A 31 -12.60 -0.58 7.84
C PRO A 31 -13.60 -1.41 8.65
N HIS A 32 -14.18 -2.48 8.11
CA HIS A 32 -15.25 -3.25 8.76
C HIS A 32 -14.88 -4.67 9.22
N LEU A 33 -13.63 -5.11 9.09
CA LEU A 33 -13.19 -6.44 9.57
C LEU A 33 -12.50 -6.41 10.94
N VAL A 34 -12.43 -5.25 11.60
CA VAL A 34 -11.83 -5.14 12.94
C VAL A 34 -12.90 -4.82 13.97
N HIS A 35 -13.38 -5.85 14.67
CA HIS A 35 -14.08 -5.68 15.92
C HIS A 35 -13.09 -5.25 17.02
N ASP A 36 -13.32 -4.02 17.50
CA ASP A 36 -13.03 -3.48 18.83
C ASP A 36 -11.79 -4.00 19.58
N VAL A 37 -10.64 -3.33 19.37
CA VAL A 37 -9.52 -3.40 20.31
C VAL A 37 -9.32 -2.02 20.91
N ARG A 38 -9.81 -1.85 22.13
CA ARG A 38 -9.56 -0.67 22.96
C ARG A 38 -8.07 -0.57 23.29
N VAL A 39 -7.43 0.46 22.78
CA VAL A 39 -6.12 0.91 23.28
C VAL A 39 -6.38 1.76 24.53
N PRO A 40 -5.73 1.49 25.68
CA PRO A 40 -5.86 2.36 26.84
C PRO A 40 -5.28 3.74 26.54
N ALA A 41 -6.09 4.77 26.75
CA ALA A 41 -5.64 6.15 26.67
C ALA A 41 -4.71 6.46 27.85
N HIS A 42 -3.42 6.64 27.61
CA HIS A 42 -2.53 7.36 28.50
C HIS A 42 -2.46 8.81 28.05
N VAL A 43 -2.98 9.67 28.91
CA VAL A 43 -2.90 11.12 28.80
C VAL A 43 -1.45 11.53 28.97
N PHE A 44 -0.85 12.18 27.97
CA PHE A 44 0.37 12.95 28.11
C PHE A 44 0.15 14.39 27.67
N ASP A 45 0.50 15.27 28.57
CA ASP A 45 0.36 16.73 28.50
C ASP A 45 1.31 17.29 27.41
N ALA A 46 0.74 17.98 26.45
CA ALA A 46 1.48 18.61 25.35
C ALA A 46 2.12 19.91 25.84
N LYS A 47 3.44 19.92 26.04
CA LYS A 47 4.23 21.15 26.04
C LYS A 47 4.74 21.41 24.62
N GLN A 48 4.25 22.49 24.04
CA GLN A 48 4.73 23.07 22.79
C GLN A 48 6.24 23.35 22.86
N ASN A 49 7.02 22.71 21.98
CA ASN A 49 8.34 23.20 21.62
C ASN A 49 8.26 23.81 20.22
N GLN A 50 8.26 25.14 20.19
CA GLN A 50 8.48 25.89 18.95
C GLN A 50 9.95 25.71 18.54
N SER A 51 10.21 24.94 17.51
CA SER A 51 11.52 24.91 16.86
C SER A 51 11.72 26.15 16.02
N GLN A 52 12.84 26.84 16.26
CA GLN A 52 13.24 28.07 15.58
C GLN A 52 13.43 27.83 14.08
N HIS A 53 12.80 28.67 13.26
CA HIS A 53 12.99 28.73 11.82
C HIS A 53 14.42 29.12 11.45
N SER A 54 15.19 28.19 10.92
CA SER A 54 16.38 28.48 10.12
C SER A 54 15.95 28.85 8.69
N LYS A 55 16.42 29.99 8.21
CA LYS A 55 16.16 30.48 6.85
C LYS A 55 16.80 29.54 5.82
N GLY A 56 16.01 28.97 4.89
CA GLY A 56 16.55 28.68 3.58
C GLY A 56 16.14 27.43 2.82
N HIS A 57 15.54 26.39 3.41
CA HIS A 57 15.01 25.25 2.63
C HIS A 57 13.74 24.76 3.32
N GLY A 58 12.71 24.41 2.51
CA GLY A 58 11.51 23.76 2.99
C GLY A 58 11.82 22.38 3.60
N PRO A 59 10.81 21.71 4.21
CA PRO A 59 11.02 20.37 4.77
C PRO A 59 11.55 19.41 3.69
N SER A 60 12.46 18.50 4.09
CA SER A 60 13.14 17.58 3.16
C SER A 60 13.22 16.19 3.76
N ILE A 61 13.30 15.18 2.87
CA ILE A 61 13.60 13.80 3.27
C ILE A 61 15.03 13.70 3.80
N THR A 62 15.26 12.75 4.71
CA THR A 62 16.57 12.31 5.14
C THR A 62 16.91 11.00 4.43
N VAL A 63 17.92 10.99 3.55
CA VAL A 63 18.40 9.75 2.93
C VAL A 63 19.16 8.95 3.98
N ILE A 64 18.77 7.68 4.15
CA ILE A 64 19.35 6.74 5.11
C ILE A 64 20.54 6.06 4.46
N ASP A 65 20.32 5.39 3.31
CA ASP A 65 21.36 4.69 2.57
C ASP A 65 21.06 4.61 1.07
N GLN A 66 22.00 4.03 0.31
CA GLN A 66 21.87 3.73 -1.12
C GLN A 66 22.50 2.37 -1.39
N VAL A 67 21.70 1.37 -1.66
CA VAL A 67 22.12 -0.03 -1.76
C VAL A 67 21.61 -0.71 -3.05
N PRO A 68 22.39 -1.58 -3.68
CA PRO A 68 21.95 -2.34 -4.86
C PRO A 68 21.36 -3.71 -4.46
N ASN A 69 20.30 -4.14 -5.16
CA ASN A 69 19.81 -5.51 -5.13
C ASN A 69 19.19 -5.91 -6.47
N GLU A 70 19.48 -7.12 -6.98
CA GLU A 70 18.97 -7.68 -8.24
C GLU A 70 19.07 -6.69 -9.44
N GLY A 71 20.15 -5.88 -9.43
CA GLY A 71 20.38 -4.82 -10.43
C GLY A 71 19.62 -3.51 -10.16
N TYR A 72 18.67 -3.47 -9.24
CA TYR A 72 18.06 -2.23 -8.76
C TYR A 72 19.01 -1.49 -7.81
N HIS A 73 18.94 -0.15 -7.84
CA HIS A 73 19.63 0.74 -6.91
C HIS A 73 18.61 1.44 -6.02
N PHE A 74 18.52 1.00 -4.78
CA PHE A 74 17.63 1.56 -3.77
C PHE A 74 18.20 2.86 -3.22
N THR A 75 17.32 3.82 -3.00
CA THR A 75 17.56 5.05 -2.22
C THR A 75 16.53 5.07 -1.12
N ASN A 76 16.97 4.79 0.10
CA ASN A 76 16.15 4.66 1.29
C ASN A 76 16.12 5.99 2.06
N PHE A 77 14.98 6.37 2.59
CA PHE A 77 14.80 7.67 3.23
C PHE A 77 13.65 7.72 4.22
N ASP A 78 13.75 8.71 5.13
CA ASP A 78 12.64 9.12 5.99
C ASP A 78 12.08 10.46 5.54
N GLY A 79 10.78 10.59 5.65
CA GLY A 79 10.09 11.87 5.53
C GLY A 79 10.35 12.77 6.73
N PRO A 80 9.96 14.06 6.65
CA PRO A 80 10.32 15.05 7.66
C PRO A 80 9.66 14.86 9.02
N ASN A 81 8.55 14.09 9.09
CA ASN A 81 7.77 13.87 10.31
C ASN A 81 7.67 12.38 10.67
N ALA A 82 8.55 11.55 10.09
CA ALA A 82 8.60 10.11 10.38
C ALA A 82 8.83 9.86 11.87
N GLY A 83 7.97 9.04 12.47
CA GLY A 83 8.15 8.57 13.84
C GLY A 83 9.24 7.49 13.91
N SER A 84 9.67 7.18 15.13
CA SER A 84 10.73 6.21 15.43
C SER A 84 10.25 5.03 16.28
N ASN A 85 8.95 4.95 16.56
CA ASN A 85 8.36 3.80 17.25
C ASN A 85 8.04 2.69 16.24
N ALA A 86 7.99 1.44 16.69
CA ALA A 86 7.52 0.33 15.88
C ALA A 86 6.12 0.64 15.29
N GLY A 87 5.96 0.43 13.98
CA GLY A 87 4.74 0.77 13.23
C GLY A 87 4.60 2.26 12.86
N ALA A 88 5.53 3.12 13.24
CA ALA A 88 5.67 4.50 12.76
C ALA A 88 6.69 4.55 11.62
N GLY A 89 6.94 5.75 11.06
CA GLY A 89 7.95 5.95 10.00
C GLY A 89 7.36 6.42 8.69
N THR A 90 8.00 6.11 7.57
CA THR A 90 7.66 6.60 6.24
C THR A 90 7.07 5.50 5.36
N ASN A 91 5.87 5.75 4.82
CA ASN A 91 5.21 4.85 3.84
C ASN A 91 5.05 5.58 2.50
N MET A 92 5.66 5.04 1.44
CA MET A 92 5.45 5.53 0.08
C MET A 92 4.42 4.65 -0.63
N ASN A 93 3.41 5.26 -1.28
CA ASN A 93 2.24 4.54 -1.79
C ASN A 93 2.08 4.60 -3.32
N GLY A 94 2.61 5.59 -3.97
CA GLY A 94 2.49 5.71 -5.41
C GLY A 94 3.60 6.55 -6.02
N ILE A 95 3.91 6.29 -7.30
CA ILE A 95 4.89 7.03 -8.09
C ILE A 95 4.33 7.35 -9.47
N SER A 96 4.49 8.59 -9.90
CA SER A 96 4.17 9.01 -11.27
C SER A 96 5.29 8.71 -12.25
N ASN A 97 5.02 8.70 -13.56
CA ASN A 97 6.05 8.55 -14.60
C ASN A 97 7.09 9.67 -14.62
N SER A 98 6.86 10.78 -13.90
CA SER A 98 7.87 11.84 -13.71
C SER A 98 8.85 11.55 -12.56
N GLY A 99 8.67 10.44 -11.85
CA GLY A 99 9.44 10.03 -10.67
C GLY A 99 9.04 10.76 -9.39
N THR A 100 7.88 11.44 -9.37
CA THR A 100 7.34 12.02 -8.14
C THR A 100 6.54 10.95 -7.41
N SER A 101 6.93 10.67 -6.18
CA SER A 101 6.25 9.73 -5.29
C SER A 101 5.37 10.49 -4.29
N VAL A 102 4.28 9.86 -3.87
CA VAL A 102 3.42 10.31 -2.77
C VAL A 102 3.34 9.26 -1.69
N GLY A 103 3.16 9.73 -0.48
CA GLY A 103 3.00 8.89 0.70
C GLY A 103 2.72 9.73 1.92
N PHE A 104 2.98 9.14 3.07
CA PHE A 104 2.83 9.82 4.36
C PHE A 104 3.86 9.31 5.36
N ASP A 105 4.18 10.19 6.31
CA ASP A 105 4.83 9.79 7.55
C ASP A 105 3.76 9.40 8.56
N ILE A 106 4.05 8.38 9.37
CA ILE A 106 3.32 8.05 10.58
C ILE A 106 4.15 8.57 11.73
N ASP A 107 3.66 9.58 12.45
CA ASP A 107 4.34 10.09 13.63
C ASP A 107 4.22 9.13 14.83
N ASN A 108 4.93 9.42 15.92
CA ASN A 108 4.88 8.58 17.13
C ASN A 108 3.53 8.59 17.86
N ASN A 109 2.57 9.42 17.42
CA ASN A 109 1.19 9.47 17.92
C ASN A 109 0.20 8.76 16.98
N GLY A 110 0.67 8.24 15.84
CA GLY A 110 -0.15 7.58 14.82
C GLY A 110 -0.90 8.55 13.91
N ASN A 111 -0.47 9.80 13.78
CA ASN A 111 -1.00 10.75 12.80
C ASN A 111 -0.31 10.56 11.45
N PHE A 112 -1.03 10.85 10.37
CA PHE A 112 -0.54 10.79 8.99
C PHE A 112 -0.19 12.18 8.48
N ASP A 113 1.08 12.40 8.16
CA ASP A 113 1.61 13.63 7.56
C ASP A 113 1.94 13.38 6.08
N ASN A 114 1.02 13.78 5.20
CA ASN A 114 1.11 13.45 3.78
C ASN A 114 2.06 14.38 3.03
N PHE A 115 2.83 13.81 2.10
CA PHE A 115 3.75 14.58 1.26
C PHE A 115 3.95 13.97 -0.13
N ALA A 116 4.50 14.80 -1.04
CA ALA A 116 5.01 14.39 -2.33
C ALA A 116 6.50 14.75 -2.42
N VAL A 117 7.31 13.89 -3.01
CA VAL A 117 8.75 14.07 -3.19
C VAL A 117 9.23 13.38 -4.46
N ASN A 118 10.32 13.90 -5.07
CA ASN A 118 11.08 13.16 -6.08
C ASN A 118 12.50 12.91 -5.53
N PRO A 119 12.74 11.77 -4.85
CA PRO A 119 13.98 11.54 -4.10
C PRO A 119 15.24 11.56 -4.95
N LEU A 120 15.12 11.21 -6.24
CA LEU A 120 16.23 11.17 -7.19
C LEU A 120 16.58 12.53 -7.79
N LYS A 121 15.68 13.53 -7.68
CA LYS A 121 15.89 14.88 -8.20
C LYS A 121 16.04 15.95 -7.12
N SER A 122 15.23 15.83 -6.09
CA SER A 122 15.19 16.81 -4.99
C SER A 122 14.81 16.13 -3.68
N ARG A 123 15.48 16.50 -2.61
CA ARG A 123 15.14 16.06 -1.26
C ARG A 123 14.04 16.91 -0.60
N THR A 124 13.64 18.01 -1.25
CA THR A 124 12.57 18.89 -0.74
C THR A 124 11.23 18.22 -0.94
N VAL A 125 10.44 18.13 0.11
CA VAL A 125 9.08 17.61 0.08
C VAL A 125 8.08 18.73 -0.16
N SER A 126 6.99 18.38 -0.85
CA SER A 126 5.78 19.21 -0.94
C SER A 126 4.75 18.64 0.03
N ALA A 127 4.52 19.32 1.14
CA ALA A 127 3.49 18.91 2.09
C ALA A 127 2.12 18.92 1.43
N LEU A 128 1.34 17.86 1.64
CA LEU A 128 -0.01 17.68 1.12
C LEU A 128 -1.00 17.87 2.26
N ASN A 129 -1.48 19.10 2.45
CA ASN A 129 -2.54 19.36 3.43
C ASN A 129 -3.88 18.86 2.88
N ILE A 130 -4.29 17.66 3.28
CA ILE A 130 -5.53 17.03 2.87
C ILE A 130 -6.61 17.34 3.91
N PHE A 131 -7.41 18.38 3.66
CA PHE A 131 -8.54 18.82 4.50
C PHE A 131 -8.17 19.11 5.98
N GLY A 132 -6.88 19.33 6.29
CA GLY A 132 -6.43 19.48 7.68
C GLY A 132 -6.62 18.23 8.55
N SER A 133 -6.80 17.06 7.93
CA SER A 133 -7.05 15.79 8.62
C SER A 133 -5.74 15.02 8.84
N THR A 134 -5.51 14.59 10.07
CA THR A 134 -4.39 13.67 10.43
C THR A 134 -4.71 12.20 10.13
N LYS A 135 -5.89 11.91 9.53
CA LYS A 135 -6.31 10.56 9.11
C LYS A 135 -6.44 10.44 7.60
N ALA A 136 -6.22 11.52 6.86
CA ALA A 136 -6.21 11.49 5.40
C ALA A 136 -4.94 10.82 4.89
N MET A 137 -5.03 10.09 3.77
CA MET A 137 -3.89 9.40 3.16
C MET A 137 -3.81 9.71 1.66
N ALA A 138 -2.63 10.14 1.20
CA ALA A 138 -2.28 10.24 -0.21
C ALA A 138 -1.80 8.87 -0.69
N LEU A 139 -2.48 8.26 -1.66
CA LEU A 139 -2.27 6.87 -2.05
C LEU A 139 -1.79 6.71 -3.50
N GLY A 140 -2.14 7.62 -4.39
CA GLY A 140 -1.72 7.56 -5.79
C GLY A 140 -1.49 8.94 -6.38
N ILE A 141 -0.68 8.99 -7.43
CA ILE A 141 -0.35 10.23 -8.17
C ILE A 141 -0.14 9.93 -9.64
N ASN A 142 -0.58 10.81 -10.53
CA ASN A 142 -0.28 10.74 -11.96
C ASN A 142 0.77 11.78 -12.40
N SER A 143 1.17 11.73 -13.68
CA SER A 143 2.22 12.63 -14.23
C SER A 143 1.82 14.10 -14.25
N SER A 144 0.54 14.43 -14.17
CA SER A 144 0.07 15.82 -14.03
C SER A 144 0.11 16.34 -12.59
N GLY A 145 0.51 15.50 -11.64
CA GLY A 145 0.57 15.82 -10.20
C GLY A 145 -0.80 15.76 -9.51
N THR A 146 -1.82 15.14 -10.14
CA THR A 146 -3.09 14.86 -9.46
C THR A 146 -2.89 13.74 -8.47
N VAL A 147 -3.18 13.99 -7.21
CA VAL A 147 -3.09 13.03 -6.09
C VAL A 147 -4.48 12.51 -5.76
N VAL A 148 -4.57 11.22 -5.45
CA VAL A 148 -5.80 10.54 -5.00
C VAL A 148 -5.58 9.84 -3.65
N GLY A 149 -6.68 9.58 -2.93
CA GLY A 149 -6.60 8.91 -1.63
C GLY A 149 -7.92 8.87 -0.88
N THR A 150 -7.84 8.87 0.45
CA THR A 150 -8.99 9.01 1.36
C THR A 150 -8.84 10.23 2.27
N ASP A 151 -9.95 10.91 2.55
CA ASP A 151 -9.99 12.08 3.43
C ASP A 151 -10.01 11.72 4.94
N GLY A 152 -10.02 10.42 5.26
CA GLY A 152 -10.13 9.92 6.62
C GLY A 152 -11.54 9.97 7.22
N ASN A 153 -12.52 10.51 6.48
CA ASN A 153 -13.94 10.57 6.89
C ASN A 153 -14.84 9.64 6.05
N GLY A 154 -14.21 8.75 5.28
CA GLY A 154 -14.90 7.78 4.44
C GLY A 154 -15.14 8.23 3.01
N ASN A 155 -14.56 9.33 2.56
CA ASN A 155 -14.66 9.75 1.17
C ASN A 155 -13.34 9.51 0.43
N ALA A 156 -13.43 9.03 -0.80
CA ALA A 156 -12.34 9.13 -1.76
C ALA A 156 -12.13 10.58 -2.17
N PHE A 157 -10.89 10.99 -2.43
CA PHE A 157 -10.59 12.32 -2.94
C PHE A 157 -9.66 12.28 -4.15
N PHE A 158 -9.64 13.39 -4.88
CA PHE A 158 -8.59 13.74 -5.84
C PHE A 158 -8.29 15.24 -5.79
N THR A 159 -7.02 15.61 -6.00
CA THR A 159 -6.62 17.01 -6.16
C THR A 159 -6.87 17.45 -7.61
N GLY A 160 -7.22 18.69 -7.80
CA GLY A 160 -7.40 19.23 -9.16
C GLY A 160 -7.69 20.72 -9.16
N LYS A 161 -7.01 21.47 -10.03
CA LYS A 161 -7.19 22.93 -10.19
C LYS A 161 -7.08 23.71 -8.87
N GLY A 162 -6.13 23.30 -8.01
CA GLY A 162 -5.92 23.92 -6.68
C GLY A 162 -7.02 23.62 -5.66
N LYS A 163 -7.86 22.60 -5.90
CA LYS A 163 -8.95 22.19 -4.99
C LYS A 163 -8.82 20.71 -4.66
N LEU A 164 -9.31 20.35 -3.48
CA LEU A 164 -9.59 18.98 -3.10
C LEU A 164 -11.05 18.67 -3.44
N ASN A 165 -11.27 17.56 -4.13
CA ASN A 165 -12.60 17.11 -4.55
C ASN A 165 -12.84 15.74 -3.91
N THR A 166 -13.95 15.57 -3.21
CA THR A 166 -14.37 14.30 -2.63
C THR A 166 -15.48 13.64 -3.45
N PHE A 167 -15.55 12.32 -3.36
CA PHE A 167 -16.64 11.55 -3.97
C PHE A 167 -16.82 10.20 -3.28
N ILE A 168 -18.03 9.65 -3.42
CA ILE A 168 -18.36 8.25 -3.14
C ILE A 168 -19.11 7.74 -4.39
N PRO A 169 -18.80 6.56 -4.96
CA PRO A 169 -19.58 5.93 -6.01
C PRO A 169 -21.06 5.77 -5.61
N THR A 170 -21.96 5.82 -6.59
CA THR A 170 -23.41 5.67 -6.34
C THR A 170 -23.70 4.34 -5.63
N GLY A 171 -24.47 4.41 -4.55
CA GLY A 171 -24.80 3.27 -3.70
C GLY A 171 -23.75 2.92 -2.64
N GLY A 172 -22.63 3.67 -2.62
CA GLY A 172 -21.59 3.53 -1.59
C GLY A 172 -21.92 4.28 -0.30
N MET A 173 -21.42 3.76 0.81
CA MET A 173 -21.42 4.39 2.13
C MET A 173 -20.09 5.07 2.42
N SER A 174 -19.00 4.52 1.90
CA SER A 174 -17.65 5.09 1.93
C SER A 174 -16.85 4.64 0.71
N ALA A 175 -15.74 5.32 0.43
CA ALA A 175 -14.84 5.01 -0.67
C ALA A 175 -13.40 5.40 -0.36
N THR A 176 -12.45 4.70 -0.99
CA THR A 176 -11.02 5.04 -1.03
C THR A 176 -10.54 4.96 -2.48
N ALA A 177 -9.86 5.99 -2.96
CA ALA A 177 -9.18 5.99 -4.26
C ALA A 177 -7.72 5.59 -4.05
N PHE A 178 -7.25 4.54 -4.73
CA PHE A 178 -5.88 4.06 -4.59
C PHE A 178 -4.98 4.47 -5.75
N GLY A 179 -5.49 4.45 -6.97
CA GLY A 179 -4.71 4.72 -8.18
C GLY A 179 -5.37 5.69 -9.14
N ILE A 180 -4.54 6.32 -9.96
CA ILE A 180 -4.96 7.23 -11.02
C ILE A 180 -3.97 7.13 -12.18
N ASN A 181 -4.48 7.08 -13.44
CA ASN A 181 -3.63 7.13 -14.62
C ASN A 181 -3.49 8.56 -15.17
N ASP A 182 -2.69 8.72 -16.22
CA ASP A 182 -2.42 10.03 -16.84
C ASP A 182 -3.64 10.60 -17.61
N HIS A 183 -4.67 9.78 -17.90
CA HIS A 183 -5.94 10.23 -18.45
C HIS A 183 -6.91 10.76 -17.38
N GLY A 184 -6.55 10.63 -16.09
CA GLY A 184 -7.38 11.04 -14.96
C GLY A 184 -8.43 10.00 -14.56
N THR A 185 -8.35 8.77 -15.08
CA THR A 185 -9.19 7.66 -14.62
C THR A 185 -8.71 7.19 -13.24
N ILE A 186 -9.62 7.13 -12.28
CA ILE A 186 -9.33 6.82 -10.86
C ILE A 186 -9.89 5.44 -10.54
N VAL A 187 -9.12 4.63 -9.82
CA VAL A 187 -9.55 3.33 -9.31
C VAL A 187 -9.50 3.27 -7.80
N GLY A 188 -10.28 2.37 -7.22
CA GLY A 188 -10.34 2.20 -5.78
C GLY A 188 -11.38 1.16 -5.37
N GLN A 189 -11.82 1.26 -4.12
CA GLN A 189 -12.91 0.46 -3.58
C GLN A 189 -13.99 1.36 -2.96
N TYR A 190 -15.20 0.82 -2.82
CA TYR A 190 -16.25 1.46 -2.04
C TYR A 190 -17.06 0.43 -1.27
N VAL A 191 -17.56 0.83 -0.11
CA VAL A 191 -18.34 -0.04 0.78
C VAL A 191 -19.82 0.16 0.49
N THR A 192 -20.54 -0.93 0.34
CA THR A 192 -22.01 -0.96 0.26
C THR A 192 -22.56 -1.68 1.49
N SER A 193 -23.88 -1.84 1.60
CA SER A 193 -24.50 -2.59 2.69
C SER A 193 -24.18 -4.10 2.67
N THR A 194 -23.70 -4.65 1.56
CA THR A 194 -23.54 -6.10 1.35
C THR A 194 -22.19 -6.53 0.80
N ALA A 195 -21.37 -5.59 0.31
CA ALA A 195 -20.11 -5.90 -0.39
C ALA A 195 -19.14 -4.73 -0.32
N THR A 196 -17.90 -4.97 -0.72
CA THR A 196 -16.88 -3.95 -0.91
C THR A 196 -16.28 -4.09 -2.32
N PRO A 197 -17.03 -3.77 -3.39
CA PRO A 197 -16.52 -3.89 -4.75
C PRO A 197 -15.48 -2.83 -5.07
N GLY A 198 -14.68 -3.10 -6.12
CA GLY A 198 -13.83 -2.09 -6.74
C GLY A 198 -14.62 -1.12 -7.62
N PHE A 199 -14.00 0.02 -7.93
CA PHE A 199 -14.54 0.96 -8.90
C PHE A 199 -13.49 1.46 -9.89
N ILE A 200 -13.98 1.90 -11.07
CA ILE A 200 -13.24 2.71 -12.04
C ILE A 200 -14.05 3.98 -12.30
N ARG A 201 -13.55 5.12 -11.85
CA ARG A 201 -14.16 6.41 -12.14
C ARG A 201 -13.48 7.02 -13.36
N VAL A 202 -14.14 6.86 -14.51
CA VAL A 202 -13.66 7.37 -15.81
C VAL A 202 -13.77 8.90 -15.89
N ASN A 203 -14.85 9.45 -15.33
CA ASN A 203 -15.10 10.89 -15.24
C ASN A 203 -16.17 11.18 -14.17
N ALA A 204 -16.60 12.44 -14.05
CA ALA A 204 -17.58 12.85 -13.05
C ALA A 204 -18.96 12.15 -13.17
N LYS A 205 -19.30 11.63 -14.35
CA LYS A 205 -20.62 11.04 -14.64
C LYS A 205 -20.57 9.51 -14.79
N THR A 206 -19.38 8.93 -14.99
CA THR A 206 -19.21 7.52 -15.32
C THR A 206 -18.31 6.85 -14.31
N THR A 207 -18.89 5.96 -13.53
CA THR A 207 -18.17 5.04 -12.62
C THR A 207 -18.60 3.62 -12.95
N LEU A 208 -17.63 2.74 -13.16
CA LEU A 208 -17.81 1.30 -13.39
C LEU A 208 -17.57 0.54 -12.08
N THR A 209 -18.26 -0.56 -11.88
CA THR A 209 -18.07 -1.46 -10.74
C THR A 209 -17.19 -2.63 -11.13
N ILE A 210 -16.21 -2.98 -10.30
CA ILE A 210 -15.39 -4.18 -10.45
C ILE A 210 -15.84 -5.20 -9.40
N ASN A 211 -16.29 -6.36 -9.88
CA ASN A 211 -16.60 -7.49 -9.02
C ASN A 211 -15.38 -8.42 -8.89
N ALA A 212 -15.29 -9.13 -7.76
CA ALA A 212 -14.26 -10.13 -7.52
C ALA A 212 -14.36 -11.28 -8.56
N PRO A 213 -13.23 -11.90 -8.92
CA PRO A 213 -13.21 -13.14 -9.69
C PRO A 213 -14.00 -14.27 -9.02
N SER A 214 -13.97 -14.30 -7.69
CA SER A 214 -14.68 -15.27 -6.84
C SER A 214 -14.86 -14.71 -5.43
N GLY A 215 -15.56 -15.44 -4.55
CA GLY A 215 -15.64 -15.11 -3.12
C GLY A 215 -16.66 -14.03 -2.78
N PRO A 216 -16.49 -13.35 -1.63
CA PRO A 216 -17.50 -12.47 -1.03
C PRO A 216 -17.62 -11.09 -1.69
N ASN A 217 -17.07 -10.87 -2.87
CA ASN A 217 -17.03 -9.59 -3.59
C ASN A 217 -16.38 -8.45 -2.78
N VAL A 218 -15.22 -8.75 -2.20
CA VAL A 218 -14.32 -7.77 -1.60
C VAL A 218 -13.16 -7.55 -2.56
N VAL A 219 -13.13 -6.37 -3.20
CA VAL A 219 -12.18 -6.02 -4.27
C VAL A 219 -11.49 -4.72 -3.93
N ASN A 220 -10.19 -4.73 -4.03
CA ASN A 220 -9.33 -3.58 -3.82
C ASN A 220 -8.58 -3.28 -5.14
N ALA A 221 -9.11 -2.35 -5.95
CA ALA A 221 -8.49 -1.93 -7.20
C ALA A 221 -7.40 -0.90 -6.90
N GLN A 222 -6.14 -1.31 -6.93
CA GLN A 222 -5.00 -0.54 -6.44
C GLN A 222 -4.41 0.40 -7.49
N SER A 223 -4.30 -0.04 -8.73
CA SER A 223 -3.62 0.74 -9.76
C SER A 223 -4.27 0.55 -11.13
N ILE A 224 -4.09 1.54 -11.99
CA ILE A 224 -4.54 1.52 -13.39
C ILE A 224 -3.47 2.16 -14.28
N ASN A 225 -3.11 1.48 -15.39
CA ASN A 225 -2.21 2.05 -16.38
C ASN A 225 -2.96 2.85 -17.47
N ASN A 226 -2.22 3.45 -18.41
CA ASN A 226 -2.80 4.27 -19.48
C ASN A 226 -3.54 3.45 -20.55
N GLN A 227 -3.38 2.11 -20.60
CA GLN A 227 -4.18 1.24 -21.46
C GLN A 227 -5.53 0.84 -20.84
N GLY A 228 -5.80 1.23 -19.59
CA GLY A 228 -7.01 0.89 -18.85
C GLY A 228 -6.95 -0.51 -18.20
N VAL A 229 -5.75 -1.07 -18.04
CA VAL A 229 -5.55 -2.29 -17.24
C VAL A 229 -5.50 -1.92 -15.78
N VAL A 230 -6.39 -2.49 -15.00
CA VAL A 230 -6.49 -2.36 -13.54
C VAL A 230 -5.89 -3.58 -12.88
N VAL A 231 -5.13 -3.37 -11.81
CA VAL A 231 -4.64 -4.43 -10.94
C VAL A 231 -4.99 -4.13 -9.48
N GLY A 232 -4.97 -5.17 -8.68
CA GLY A 232 -5.26 -5.08 -7.26
C GLY A 232 -5.35 -6.46 -6.63
N PHE A 233 -6.14 -6.56 -5.55
CA PHE A 233 -6.36 -7.82 -4.86
C PHE A 233 -7.84 -8.00 -4.46
N TYR A 234 -8.23 -9.23 -4.16
CA TYR A 234 -9.57 -9.60 -3.75
C TYR A 234 -9.53 -10.71 -2.71
N VAL A 235 -10.62 -10.89 -1.96
CA VAL A 235 -10.78 -12.04 -1.05
C VAL A 235 -11.42 -13.20 -1.82
N GLY A 236 -10.71 -14.33 -1.87
CA GLY A 236 -11.17 -15.56 -2.53
C GLY A 236 -12.21 -16.35 -1.74
N THR A 237 -12.70 -17.45 -2.32
CA THR A 237 -13.62 -18.38 -1.65
C THR A 237 -12.98 -19.16 -0.51
N ASP A 238 -11.66 -19.25 -0.49
CA ASP A 238 -10.83 -19.83 0.58
C ASP A 238 -10.60 -18.88 1.75
N GLY A 239 -11.05 -17.61 1.62
CA GLY A 239 -10.84 -16.56 2.60
C GLY A 239 -9.46 -15.90 2.54
N GLN A 240 -8.60 -16.29 1.59
CA GLN A 240 -7.29 -15.70 1.39
C GLN A 240 -7.36 -14.49 0.45
N VAL A 241 -6.28 -13.70 0.44
CA VAL A 241 -6.15 -12.53 -0.44
C VAL A 241 -5.29 -12.91 -1.64
N HIS A 242 -5.82 -12.64 -2.85
CA HIS A 242 -5.21 -12.98 -4.12
C HIS A 242 -5.14 -11.77 -5.05
N GLY A 243 -4.12 -11.73 -5.91
CA GLY A 243 -4.00 -10.74 -6.96
C GLY A 243 -5.08 -10.89 -8.04
N PHE A 244 -5.51 -9.78 -8.64
CA PHE A 244 -6.36 -9.79 -9.82
C PHE A 244 -5.93 -8.73 -10.83
N MET A 245 -6.41 -8.89 -12.07
CA MET A 245 -6.38 -7.88 -13.11
C MET A 245 -7.75 -7.74 -13.77
N ALA A 246 -8.04 -6.56 -14.31
CA ALA A 246 -9.24 -6.26 -15.08
C ALA A 246 -8.90 -5.24 -16.18
N ASN A 247 -9.76 -5.13 -17.21
CA ASN A 247 -9.59 -4.10 -18.22
C ASN A 247 -10.87 -3.28 -18.32
N GLU A 248 -10.78 -1.95 -18.18
CA GLU A 248 -11.95 -1.06 -18.23
C GLU A 248 -12.78 -1.23 -19.50
N LYS A 249 -12.12 -1.56 -20.64
CA LYS A 249 -12.76 -1.79 -21.93
C LYS A 249 -13.62 -3.05 -21.98
N SER A 250 -13.45 -3.96 -21.01
CA SER A 250 -14.26 -5.19 -20.91
C SER A 250 -15.60 -4.98 -20.18
N ALA A 251 -15.84 -3.79 -19.63
CA ALA A 251 -17.09 -3.48 -18.91
C ALA A 251 -18.33 -3.67 -19.78
N ARG A 252 -19.38 -4.26 -19.20
CA ARG A 252 -20.71 -4.42 -19.78
C ARG A 252 -21.72 -3.86 -18.78
N ASP A 253 -22.63 -3.01 -19.26
CA ASP A 253 -23.69 -2.39 -18.44
C ASP A 253 -23.15 -1.72 -17.14
N GLY A 254 -21.96 -1.08 -17.24
CA GLY A 254 -21.32 -0.40 -16.11
C GLY A 254 -20.59 -1.30 -15.12
N THR A 255 -20.49 -2.61 -15.42
CA THR A 255 -19.87 -3.60 -14.52
C THR A 255 -18.84 -4.46 -15.27
N LEU A 256 -17.80 -4.89 -14.56
CA LEU A 256 -16.84 -5.92 -15.04
C LEU A 256 -16.45 -6.83 -13.88
N THR A 257 -15.98 -8.03 -14.23
CA THR A 257 -15.44 -8.99 -13.27
C THR A 257 -13.93 -9.07 -13.47
N GLY A 258 -13.17 -9.05 -12.36
CA GLY A 258 -11.74 -9.26 -12.39
C GLY A 258 -11.38 -10.69 -12.83
N THR A 259 -10.16 -10.84 -13.32
CA THR A 259 -9.54 -12.15 -13.58
C THR A 259 -8.47 -12.38 -12.54
N ALA A 260 -8.51 -13.53 -11.85
CA ALA A 260 -7.50 -13.89 -10.86
C ALA A 260 -6.12 -14.01 -11.53
N ILE A 261 -5.11 -13.50 -10.85
CA ILE A 261 -3.70 -13.75 -11.17
C ILE A 261 -3.27 -14.96 -10.35
N ALA A 262 -2.57 -15.91 -10.98
CA ALA A 262 -2.01 -17.05 -10.25
C ALA A 262 -1.02 -16.54 -9.19
N ASP A 263 -1.18 -17.00 -7.95
CA ASP A 263 -0.28 -16.65 -6.87
C ASP A 263 1.15 -17.13 -7.14
N PRO A 264 2.16 -16.46 -6.56
CA PRO A 264 3.52 -16.94 -6.66
C PRO A 264 3.63 -18.34 -6.06
N THR A 265 4.08 -19.31 -6.88
CA THR A 265 4.37 -20.65 -6.38
C THR A 265 5.69 -20.64 -5.65
N THR A 266 5.61 -20.76 -4.33
CA THR A 266 6.72 -20.91 -3.39
C THR A 266 8.06 -20.41 -3.91
N PRO A 267 8.38 -19.14 -3.78
CA PRO A 267 9.78 -18.79 -3.83
C PRO A 267 10.43 -19.47 -2.65
N THR A 268 11.48 -20.23 -2.88
CA THR A 268 12.50 -20.41 -1.86
C THR A 268 13.11 -19.03 -1.70
N VAL A 269 12.50 -18.19 -0.84
CA VAL A 269 13.12 -16.94 -0.46
C VAL A 269 14.46 -17.30 0.15
N ALA A 270 15.52 -16.68 -0.36
CA ALA A 270 16.85 -16.92 0.15
C ALA A 270 16.85 -16.53 1.64
N GLY A 271 16.88 -17.51 2.52
CA GLY A 271 16.96 -17.31 3.97
C GLY A 271 15.92 -18.05 4.82
N GLU A 272 14.77 -18.43 4.27
CA GLU A 272 13.69 -19.08 5.04
C GLU A 272 13.26 -20.43 4.46
N PRO A 273 14.05 -21.51 4.66
CA PRO A 273 13.69 -22.85 4.19
C PRO A 273 12.40 -23.32 4.87
N GLY A 274 11.34 -23.52 4.07
CA GLY A 274 10.07 -24.08 4.54
C GLY A 274 8.94 -23.07 4.72
N ALA A 275 9.17 -21.78 4.49
CA ALA A 275 8.12 -20.79 4.41
C ALA A 275 7.14 -21.11 3.27
N THR A 276 5.84 -20.94 3.52
CA THR A 276 4.78 -21.19 2.54
C THR A 276 4.01 -19.90 2.26
N PHE A 277 3.59 -19.73 1.01
CA PHE A 277 2.72 -18.64 0.59
C PHE A 277 1.43 -18.58 1.44
N VAL A 278 1.01 -17.35 1.81
CA VAL A 278 -0.24 -17.10 2.55
C VAL A 278 -1.16 -16.17 1.77
N PHE A 279 -0.66 -15.05 1.22
CA PHE A 279 -1.46 -14.09 0.46
C PHE A 279 -0.59 -13.29 -0.53
N SER A 280 -1.23 -12.67 -1.53
CA SER A 280 -0.58 -11.71 -2.42
C SER A 280 -1.42 -10.45 -2.62
N GLN A 281 -0.74 -9.30 -2.75
CA GLN A 281 -1.34 -8.02 -3.08
C GLN A 281 -0.58 -7.37 -4.24
N ILE A 282 -1.29 -7.03 -5.33
CA ILE A 282 -0.72 -6.28 -6.45
C ILE A 282 -1.11 -4.82 -6.27
N LEU A 283 -0.13 -3.93 -6.20
CA LEU A 283 -0.32 -2.54 -5.79
C LEU A 283 -0.06 -1.53 -6.91
N GLY A 284 0.75 -1.86 -7.91
CA GLY A 284 1.10 -0.98 -9.02
C GLY A 284 1.15 -1.69 -10.36
N ILE A 285 0.95 -0.96 -11.46
CA ILE A 285 1.15 -1.46 -12.83
C ILE A 285 1.60 -0.32 -13.74
N ASN A 286 2.57 -0.58 -14.63
CA ASN A 286 3.00 0.36 -15.66
C ASN A 286 2.40 0.04 -17.04
N ASP A 287 2.67 0.91 -18.03
CA ASP A 287 2.19 0.73 -19.41
C ASP A 287 2.87 -0.42 -20.17
N LYS A 288 3.95 -0.97 -19.64
CA LYS A 288 4.62 -2.15 -20.21
C LYS A 288 4.02 -3.48 -19.71
N GLY A 289 2.98 -3.42 -18.86
CA GLY A 289 2.35 -4.59 -18.26
C GLY A 289 3.19 -5.24 -17.16
N ILE A 290 4.13 -4.49 -16.56
CA ILE A 290 4.81 -4.94 -15.35
C ILE A 290 4.02 -4.45 -14.15
N ALA A 291 3.50 -5.38 -13.37
CA ALA A 291 2.84 -5.12 -12.11
C ALA A 291 3.81 -5.32 -10.94
N VAL A 292 3.57 -4.64 -9.84
CA VAL A 292 4.36 -4.73 -8.61
C VAL A 292 3.46 -4.92 -7.41
N GLY A 293 4.01 -5.50 -6.36
CA GLY A 293 3.29 -5.75 -5.13
C GLY A 293 4.15 -6.50 -4.13
N TYR A 294 3.50 -7.21 -3.23
CA TYR A 294 4.16 -8.07 -2.25
C TYR A 294 3.31 -9.31 -1.96
N TYR A 295 3.93 -10.33 -1.42
CA TYR A 295 3.25 -11.50 -0.86
C TYR A 295 3.66 -11.68 0.60
N GLY A 296 2.78 -12.30 1.39
CA GLY A 296 3.08 -12.72 2.74
C GLY A 296 3.26 -14.23 2.81
N ASP A 297 4.14 -14.67 3.69
CA ASP A 297 4.43 -16.06 3.94
C ASP A 297 4.02 -16.54 5.33
N SER A 298 4.23 -17.83 5.64
CA SER A 298 3.84 -18.47 6.90
C SER A 298 4.68 -18.03 8.11
N THR A 299 5.77 -17.29 7.91
CA THR A 299 6.59 -16.67 8.97
C THR A 299 6.08 -15.29 9.36
N THR A 300 5.10 -14.76 8.63
CA THR A 300 4.56 -13.39 8.66
C THR A 300 5.41 -12.36 7.94
N SER A 301 6.49 -12.76 7.27
CA SER A 301 7.30 -11.89 6.42
C SER A 301 6.55 -11.47 5.15
N GLN A 302 6.93 -10.32 4.60
CA GLN A 302 6.33 -9.72 3.42
C GLN A 302 7.43 -9.38 2.42
N HIS A 303 7.31 -9.93 1.23
CA HIS A 303 8.36 -9.89 0.21
C HIS A 303 7.85 -9.20 -1.05
N GLY A 304 8.64 -8.24 -1.53
CA GLY A 304 8.34 -7.51 -2.76
C GLY A 304 8.44 -8.37 -4.01
N PHE A 305 7.66 -8.03 -5.03
CA PHE A 305 7.78 -8.66 -6.34
C PHE A 305 7.44 -7.73 -7.49
N LEU A 306 7.99 -8.10 -8.67
CA LEU A 306 7.51 -7.65 -9.97
C LEU A 306 6.83 -8.84 -10.67
N TYR A 307 5.73 -8.58 -11.37
CA TYR A 307 4.99 -9.57 -12.16
C TYR A 307 4.78 -9.09 -13.58
N ASN A 308 5.23 -9.87 -14.54
CA ASN A 308 4.99 -9.58 -15.94
C ASN A 308 3.64 -10.16 -16.38
N THR A 309 2.64 -9.30 -16.62
CA THR A 309 1.26 -9.72 -16.96
C THR A 309 1.15 -10.42 -18.31
N HIS A 310 2.15 -10.29 -19.19
CA HIS A 310 2.15 -10.95 -20.50
C HIS A 310 2.73 -12.36 -20.46
N THR A 311 3.72 -12.60 -19.59
CA THR A 311 4.42 -13.88 -19.50
C THR A 311 4.01 -14.70 -18.29
N GLY A 312 3.39 -14.10 -17.29
CA GLY A 312 3.04 -14.75 -16.01
C GLY A 312 4.25 -14.99 -15.09
N VAL A 313 5.38 -14.33 -15.32
CA VAL A 313 6.62 -14.54 -14.58
C VAL A 313 6.72 -13.55 -13.43
N TYR A 314 7.01 -14.07 -12.24
CA TYR A 314 7.37 -13.29 -11.04
C TYR A 314 8.89 -13.11 -10.96
N THR A 315 9.30 -11.94 -10.50
CA THR A 315 10.68 -11.64 -10.06
C THR A 315 10.57 -11.07 -8.65
N PHE A 316 11.22 -11.72 -7.68
CA PHE A 316 11.18 -11.31 -6.28
C PHE A 316 12.28 -10.30 -6.00
N LEU A 317 11.97 -9.29 -5.19
CA LEU A 317 12.87 -8.18 -4.94
C LEU A 317 12.55 -7.54 -3.61
N ASP A 318 13.42 -7.74 -2.63
CA ASP A 318 13.33 -7.13 -1.31
C ASP A 318 14.36 -6.00 -1.17
N ASP A 319 14.07 -5.03 -0.31
CA ASP A 319 15.03 -3.99 0.02
C ASP A 319 16.16 -4.60 0.86
N PRO A 320 17.43 -4.48 0.45
CA PRO A 320 18.54 -5.11 1.17
C PRO A 320 18.82 -4.49 2.55
N SER A 321 18.15 -3.38 2.88
CA SER A 321 18.22 -2.73 4.21
C SER A 321 17.09 -3.17 5.13
N GLU A 322 16.16 -4.00 4.64
CA GLU A 322 15.20 -4.63 5.55
C GLU A 322 15.93 -5.48 6.58
N ALA A 323 15.38 -5.54 7.76
CA ALA A 323 15.97 -6.32 8.83
C ALA A 323 14.89 -7.08 9.60
N PHE A 324 15.27 -8.20 10.14
CA PHE A 324 14.41 -9.00 10.99
C PHE A 324 14.05 -8.24 12.27
N ASP A 325 12.79 -7.80 12.38
CA ASP A 325 12.20 -7.48 13.68
C ASP A 325 11.58 -8.76 14.25
N ASN A 326 12.23 -9.33 15.26
CA ASN A 326 11.77 -10.58 15.89
C ASN A 326 11.53 -11.76 14.91
N GLY A 327 12.24 -11.79 13.77
CA GLY A 327 12.12 -12.81 12.74
C GLY A 327 11.11 -12.49 11.64
N VAL A 328 10.71 -11.23 11.48
CA VAL A 328 9.82 -10.75 10.40
C VAL A 328 10.56 -9.77 9.50
N GLU A 329 10.55 -10.03 8.20
CA GLU A 329 11.03 -9.13 7.15
C GLU A 329 9.86 -8.45 6.47
N VAL A 330 9.98 -7.17 6.13
CA VAL A 330 8.92 -6.43 5.42
C VAL A 330 9.52 -5.58 4.32
N THR A 331 9.23 -5.96 3.07
CA THR A 331 9.36 -5.10 1.89
C THR A 331 8.05 -5.08 1.13
N GLN A 332 7.50 -3.88 0.90
CA GLN A 332 6.32 -3.69 0.05
C GLN A 332 6.65 -2.77 -1.12
N ILE A 333 6.52 -3.25 -2.35
CA ILE A 333 6.63 -2.44 -3.56
C ILE A 333 5.24 -1.93 -3.95
N THR A 334 5.02 -0.63 -3.86
CA THR A 334 3.69 -0.01 -3.95
C THR A 334 3.42 0.68 -5.28
N GLY A 335 4.45 0.99 -6.07
CA GLY A 335 4.28 1.67 -7.35
C GLY A 335 5.46 1.45 -8.30
N ILE A 336 5.18 1.62 -9.60
CA ILE A 336 6.16 1.47 -10.69
C ILE A 336 5.91 2.48 -11.80
N THR A 337 6.99 3.06 -12.35
CA THR A 337 6.96 3.94 -13.53
C THR A 337 7.08 3.16 -14.84
N ASN A 338 6.85 3.82 -15.97
CA ASN A 338 7.11 3.27 -17.31
C ASN A 338 8.62 3.03 -17.61
N SER A 339 9.52 3.73 -16.90
CA SER A 339 10.97 3.47 -16.95
C SER A 339 11.38 2.26 -16.10
N GLY A 340 10.53 1.78 -15.21
CA GLY A 340 10.79 0.68 -14.30
C GLY A 340 11.30 1.11 -12.92
N GLU A 341 11.34 2.42 -12.64
CA GLU A 341 11.59 2.89 -11.26
C GLU A 341 10.44 2.44 -10.36
N ILE A 342 10.76 1.92 -9.18
CA ILE A 342 9.79 1.46 -8.20
C ILE A 342 9.86 2.30 -6.94
N THR A 343 8.75 2.34 -6.20
CA THR A 343 8.66 2.94 -4.86
C THR A 343 7.97 2.00 -3.90
N GLY A 344 8.21 2.19 -2.62
CA GLY A 344 7.62 1.39 -1.57
C GLY A 344 8.17 1.74 -0.20
N PHE A 345 8.10 0.79 0.71
CA PHE A 345 8.68 0.91 2.04
C PHE A 345 9.14 -0.47 2.56
N TYR A 346 10.05 -0.44 3.54
CA TYR A 346 10.54 -1.61 4.26
C TYR A 346 10.51 -1.34 5.77
N SER A 347 10.66 -2.37 6.59
CA SER A 347 10.86 -2.21 8.03
C SER A 347 12.29 -2.49 8.43
N ASP A 348 12.79 -1.72 9.42
CA ASP A 348 14.06 -1.99 10.10
C ASP A 348 13.89 -3.00 11.25
N ALA A 349 15.00 -3.33 11.92
CA ALA A 349 15.02 -4.28 13.05
C ALA A 349 14.23 -3.82 14.29
N ASN A 350 13.75 -2.59 14.33
CA ASN A 350 12.91 -2.05 15.39
C ASN A 350 11.43 -1.97 14.97
N GLY A 351 11.09 -2.45 13.75
CA GLY A 351 9.75 -2.35 13.18
C GLY A 351 9.36 -0.94 12.75
N VAL A 352 10.35 -0.07 12.48
CA VAL A 352 10.12 1.29 11.97
C VAL A 352 10.11 1.24 10.45
N PHE A 353 9.14 1.92 9.82
CA PHE A 353 9.01 1.95 8.38
C PHE A 353 9.89 3.04 7.75
N HIS A 354 10.54 2.70 6.64
CA HIS A 354 11.36 3.58 5.83
C HIS A 354 10.91 3.53 4.38
N GLY A 355 10.75 4.68 3.75
CA GLY A 355 10.40 4.77 2.34
C GLY A 355 11.60 4.49 1.44
N PHE A 356 11.34 3.97 0.24
CA PHE A 356 12.36 3.85 -0.80
C PHE A 356 11.87 4.27 -2.18
N VAL A 357 12.81 4.64 -3.02
CA VAL A 357 12.70 4.63 -4.48
C VAL A 357 13.89 3.85 -5.03
N ALA A 358 13.64 2.89 -5.93
CA ALA A 358 14.71 2.13 -6.56
C ALA A 358 14.71 2.32 -8.07
N GLN A 359 15.91 2.57 -8.62
CA GLN A 359 16.13 2.71 -10.06
C GLN A 359 16.32 1.34 -10.69
N ALA A 360 15.62 1.08 -11.80
CA ALA A 360 15.79 -0.12 -12.57
C ALA A 360 17.22 -0.26 -13.11
N PRO A 361 17.69 -1.50 -13.37
CA PRO A 361 18.95 -1.75 -14.07
C PRO A 361 19.02 -0.94 -15.36
N ARG A 362 20.17 -0.32 -15.63
CA ARG A 362 20.41 0.31 -16.94
C ARG A 362 20.60 -0.81 -17.95
N GLY A 363 19.70 -0.92 -18.91
CA GLY A 363 19.78 -1.85 -20.03
C GLY A 363 20.94 -1.53 -20.97
#